data_6f33555002a199efd7d93ee617aabe94
#
_entry.id   6f33555002a199efd7d93ee617aabe94
#
_cell.length_a   1.000
_cell.length_b   1.000
_cell.length_c   1.000
_cell.angle_alpha   90.00
_cell.angle_beta   90.00
_cell.angle_gamma   90.00
#
_symmetry.space_group_name_H-M   'P 1'
#
loop_
_entity.id
_entity.type
_entity.pdbx_description
1 polymer ?
#
loop_
_entity_poly.entity_id
_entity_poly.type
_entity_poly.pdbx_seq_one_letter_code
_entity_poly.pdbx_strand_id
1 'polypeptide(L)'
;MNKKVTEFLWGIFFMFSLLLSSVVEAKETFYRHDVHWLAMNIYHEARNEPIAGQLAVAHVTINRVESDHYPNSIEKVVKQQRRGICQFSWFCDGKTDVPKNKKVFDEIYELAESILLRYNRGDAYDITKGATHYHAVYVSPRWSRADEMTRIARIGLHIFYRYEKVV
;
A
#
# COMPACT_ATOMS: atom_id res chain seq x y z
N MET A 1 26.43 -42.75 22.86
CA MET A 1 25.57 -41.51 22.95
C MET A 1 24.28 -41.92 23.63
N ASN A 2 23.91 -41.27 24.73
CA ASN A 2 22.83 -41.70 25.60
C ASN A 2 21.46 -41.49 24.94
N LYS A 3 20.64 -42.53 24.80
CA LYS A 3 19.33 -42.53 24.12
C LYS A 3 18.42 -41.36 24.56
N LYS A 4 18.48 -41.02 25.88
CA LYS A 4 17.73 -39.86 26.44
C LYS A 4 18.20 -38.50 25.93
N VAL A 5 19.48 -38.36 25.59
CA VAL A 5 20.05 -37.09 25.07
C VAL A 5 19.63 -36.91 23.60
N THR A 6 19.57 -38.01 22.84
CA THR A 6 19.09 -37.95 21.44
C THR A 6 17.59 -37.63 21.39
N GLU A 7 16.76 -38.20 22.23
CA GLU A 7 15.32 -37.90 22.27
C GLU A 7 15.05 -36.45 22.69
N PHE A 8 15.82 -35.92 23.65
CA PHE A 8 15.73 -34.53 24.06
C PHE A 8 16.14 -33.55 22.95
N LEU A 9 17.21 -33.83 22.21
CA LEU A 9 17.64 -33.01 21.07
C LEU A 9 16.65 -33.04 19.92
N TRP A 10 16.01 -34.19 19.65
CA TRP A 10 14.95 -34.29 18.64
C TRP A 10 13.72 -33.49 19.04
N GLY A 11 13.32 -33.48 20.29
CA GLY A 11 12.21 -32.70 20.84
C GLY A 11 12.44 -31.18 20.68
N ILE A 12 13.66 -30.71 20.97
CA ILE A 12 14.05 -29.30 20.78
C ILE A 12 14.03 -28.92 19.31
N PHE A 13 14.59 -29.76 18.42
CA PHE A 13 14.61 -29.51 16.98
C PHE A 13 13.19 -29.44 16.41
N PHE A 14 12.29 -30.35 16.84
CA PHE A 14 10.91 -30.35 16.38
C PHE A 14 10.13 -29.13 16.86
N MET A 15 10.28 -28.72 18.13
CA MET A 15 9.69 -27.48 18.66
C MET A 15 10.20 -26.23 17.91
N PHE A 16 11.49 -26.15 17.62
CA PHE A 16 12.08 -25.04 16.90
C PHE A 16 11.58 -24.95 15.46
N SER A 17 11.41 -26.11 14.79
CA SER A 17 10.81 -26.20 13.47
C SER A 17 9.35 -25.71 13.43
N LEU A 18 8.53 -26.06 14.42
CA LEU A 18 7.14 -25.58 14.54
C LEU A 18 7.05 -24.08 14.77
N LEU A 19 7.95 -23.51 15.58
CA LEU A 19 8.01 -22.06 15.80
C LEU A 19 8.41 -21.30 14.54
N LEU A 20 9.37 -21.80 13.76
CA LEU A 20 9.79 -21.19 12.49
C LEU A 20 8.65 -21.19 11.48
N SER A 21 7.91 -22.28 11.35
CA SER A 21 6.79 -22.35 10.39
C SER A 21 5.67 -21.38 10.75
N SER A 22 5.34 -21.21 12.00
CA SER A 22 4.29 -20.26 12.44
C SER A 22 4.68 -18.79 12.18
N VAL A 23 5.94 -18.43 12.34
CA VAL A 23 6.44 -17.08 12.05
C VAL A 23 6.41 -16.78 10.54
N VAL A 24 6.79 -17.76 9.71
CA VAL A 24 6.75 -17.62 8.25
C VAL A 24 5.31 -17.45 7.77
N GLU A 25 4.38 -18.26 8.27
CA GLU A 25 2.96 -18.18 7.91
C GLU A 25 2.32 -16.85 8.33
N ALA A 26 2.65 -16.35 9.52
CA ALA A 26 2.17 -15.05 9.98
C ALA A 26 2.69 -13.89 9.12
N LYS A 27 3.96 -13.94 8.68
CA LYS A 27 4.55 -12.94 7.79
C LYS A 27 3.91 -12.97 6.39
N GLU A 28 3.63 -14.15 5.85
CA GLU A 28 2.96 -14.33 4.56
C GLU A 28 1.53 -13.79 4.60
N THR A 29 0.78 -14.08 5.67
CA THR A 29 -0.59 -13.60 5.86
C THR A 29 -0.64 -12.07 5.93
N PHE A 30 0.29 -11.46 6.68
CA PHE A 30 0.40 -10.00 6.76
C PHE A 30 0.74 -9.37 5.41
N TYR A 31 1.66 -9.96 4.65
CA TYR A 31 2.03 -9.51 3.32
C TYR A 31 0.84 -9.56 2.34
N ARG A 32 0.10 -10.67 2.31
CA ARG A 32 -1.10 -10.82 1.47
C ARG A 32 -2.20 -9.82 1.81
N HIS A 33 -2.33 -9.46 3.07
CA HIS A 33 -3.26 -8.44 3.53
C HIS A 33 -2.90 -7.05 2.99
N ASP A 34 -1.62 -6.67 3.01
CA ASP A 34 -1.14 -5.41 2.46
C ASP A 34 -1.31 -5.37 0.93
N VAL A 35 -0.99 -6.46 0.22
CA VAL A 35 -1.25 -6.60 -1.23
C VAL A 35 -2.72 -6.37 -1.53
N HIS A 36 -3.62 -6.99 -0.77
CA HIS A 36 -5.06 -6.85 -0.97
C HIS A 36 -5.52 -5.38 -0.85
N TRP A 37 -5.14 -4.69 0.23
CA TRP A 37 -5.56 -3.30 0.44
C TRP A 37 -4.95 -2.34 -0.57
N LEU A 38 -3.70 -2.57 -0.99
CA LEU A 38 -3.08 -1.80 -2.05
C LEU A 38 -3.80 -2.01 -3.39
N ALA A 39 -4.12 -3.26 -3.73
CA ALA A 39 -4.86 -3.60 -4.93
C ALA A 39 -6.27 -2.99 -4.94
N MET A 40 -6.98 -3.04 -3.82
CA MET A 40 -8.29 -2.38 -3.65
C MET A 40 -8.19 -0.89 -3.93
N ASN A 41 -7.17 -0.22 -3.36
CA ASN A 41 -7.01 1.21 -3.58
C ASN A 41 -6.68 1.54 -5.04
N ILE A 42 -5.75 0.83 -5.66
CA ILE A 42 -5.44 1.00 -7.10
C ILE A 42 -6.69 0.77 -7.96
N TYR A 43 -7.45 -0.28 -7.65
CA TYR A 43 -8.66 -0.62 -8.42
C TYR A 43 -9.69 0.50 -8.38
N HIS A 44 -10.00 1.04 -7.20
CA HIS A 44 -11.03 2.07 -7.07
C HIS A 44 -10.57 3.42 -7.58
N GLU A 45 -9.31 3.78 -7.41
CA GLU A 45 -8.76 5.08 -7.76
C GLU A 45 -8.22 5.15 -9.21
N ALA A 46 -7.69 4.05 -9.74
CA ALA A 46 -6.88 4.09 -10.95
C ALA A 46 -7.09 2.94 -11.95
N ARG A 47 -8.11 2.08 -11.81
CA ARG A 47 -8.29 0.93 -12.73
C ARG A 47 -8.41 1.30 -14.21
N ASN A 48 -8.83 2.53 -14.52
CA ASN A 48 -8.95 3.02 -15.89
C ASN A 48 -7.72 3.83 -16.36
N GLU A 49 -6.72 3.99 -15.47
CA GLU A 49 -5.48 4.68 -15.80
C GLU A 49 -4.50 3.74 -16.51
N PRO A 50 -3.57 4.28 -17.30
CA PRO A 50 -2.40 3.53 -17.74
C PRO A 50 -1.62 2.99 -16.54
N ILE A 51 -0.80 1.95 -16.76
CA ILE A 51 0.03 1.32 -15.69
C ILE A 51 0.83 2.37 -14.91
N ALA A 52 1.37 3.40 -15.55
CA ALA A 52 2.07 4.48 -14.86
C ALA A 52 1.16 5.24 -13.87
N GLY A 53 -0.12 5.45 -14.18
CA GLY A 53 -1.09 6.06 -13.26
C GLY A 53 -1.41 5.15 -12.08
N GLN A 54 -1.57 3.85 -12.33
CA GLN A 54 -1.79 2.84 -11.29
C GLN A 54 -0.58 2.75 -10.34
N LEU A 55 0.65 2.70 -10.89
CA LEU A 55 1.89 2.76 -10.12
C LEU A 55 1.98 4.03 -9.26
N ALA A 56 1.61 5.18 -9.82
CA ALA A 56 1.66 6.45 -9.10
C ALA A 56 0.70 6.48 -7.90
N VAL A 57 -0.52 5.97 -8.04
CA VAL A 57 -1.48 5.84 -6.93
C VAL A 57 -0.96 4.87 -5.86
N ALA A 58 -0.35 3.75 -6.26
CA ALA A 58 0.27 2.80 -5.34
C ALA A 58 1.39 3.47 -4.53
N HIS A 59 2.29 4.20 -5.20
CA HIS A 59 3.40 4.90 -4.53
C HIS A 59 2.91 5.97 -3.55
N VAL A 60 1.84 6.72 -3.89
CA VAL A 60 1.24 7.66 -2.91
C VAL A 60 0.78 6.93 -1.65
N THR A 61 0.18 5.76 -1.78
CA THR A 61 -0.26 4.96 -0.62
C THR A 61 0.94 4.51 0.23
N ILE A 62 2.01 4.04 -0.40
CA ILE A 62 3.26 3.62 0.27
C ILE A 62 3.95 4.83 0.92
N ASN A 63 4.08 5.96 0.20
CA ASN A 63 4.68 7.19 0.74
C ASN A 63 3.94 7.72 1.97
N ARG A 64 2.63 7.53 2.03
CA ARG A 64 1.86 7.85 3.24
C ARG A 64 2.23 6.92 4.39
N VAL A 65 2.40 5.63 4.17
CA VAL A 65 2.85 4.67 5.20
C VAL A 65 4.23 5.05 5.76
N GLU A 66 5.13 5.55 4.90
CA GLU A 66 6.48 6.00 5.27
C GLU A 66 6.52 7.35 5.99
N SER A 67 5.43 8.11 5.93
CA SER A 67 5.37 9.46 6.49
C SER A 67 4.77 9.46 7.90
N ASP A 68 5.42 10.13 8.85
CA ASP A 68 4.94 10.33 10.23
C ASP A 68 3.59 11.06 10.33
N HIS A 69 3.11 11.63 9.22
CA HIS A 69 1.82 12.34 9.16
C HIS A 69 0.63 11.41 8.90
N TYR A 70 0.89 10.14 8.60
CA TYR A 70 -0.11 9.15 8.22
C TYR A 70 -0.02 7.87 9.05
N PRO A 71 -1.03 7.00 9.00
CA PRO A 71 -0.95 5.69 9.62
C PRO A 71 0.16 4.82 9.01
N ASN A 72 0.73 3.94 9.83
CA ASN A 72 1.89 3.10 9.52
C ASN A 72 1.56 1.75 8.86
N SER A 73 0.42 1.60 8.20
CA SER A 73 0.09 0.41 7.41
C SER A 73 -0.81 0.77 6.23
N ILE A 74 -0.73 0.00 5.16
CA ILE A 74 -1.50 0.22 3.94
C ILE A 74 -3.01 0.23 4.23
N GLU A 75 -3.51 -0.77 4.96
CA GLU A 75 -4.92 -0.79 5.35
C GLU A 75 -5.35 0.47 6.07
N LYS A 76 -4.59 0.89 7.08
CA LYS A 76 -4.94 2.08 7.88
C LYS A 76 -4.87 3.37 7.07
N VAL A 77 -3.93 3.48 6.13
CA VAL A 77 -3.86 4.61 5.19
C VAL A 77 -5.09 4.62 4.28
N VAL A 78 -5.48 3.47 3.73
CA VAL A 78 -6.65 3.36 2.86
C VAL A 78 -7.95 3.69 3.60
N LYS A 79 -8.10 3.22 4.83
CA LYS A 79 -9.27 3.44 5.68
C LYS A 79 -9.25 4.78 6.44
N GLN A 80 -8.19 5.58 6.28
CA GLN A 80 -8.03 6.80 7.05
C GLN A 80 -9.18 7.79 6.85
N GLN A 81 -9.72 8.26 7.97
CA GLN A 81 -10.69 9.36 8.00
C GLN A 81 -10.14 10.54 8.81
N ARG A 82 -10.40 11.74 8.35
CA ARG A 82 -10.14 12.98 9.10
C ARG A 82 -11.42 13.80 9.15
N ARG A 83 -11.90 14.11 10.35
CA ARG A 83 -13.13 14.88 10.59
C ARG A 83 -14.34 14.29 9.84
N GLY A 84 -14.46 12.97 9.81
CA GLY A 84 -15.55 12.27 9.14
C GLY A 84 -15.42 12.17 7.60
N ILE A 85 -14.32 12.64 7.01
CA ILE A 85 -14.04 12.56 5.57
C ILE A 85 -12.99 11.49 5.31
N CYS A 86 -13.30 10.52 4.46
CA CYS A 86 -12.35 9.50 4.02
C CYS A 86 -11.30 10.09 3.08
N GLN A 87 -10.05 9.66 3.26
CA GLN A 87 -8.94 10.05 2.37
C GLN A 87 -9.13 9.47 0.96
N PHE A 88 -9.67 8.26 0.89
CA PHE A 88 -10.13 7.63 -0.35
C PHE A 88 -11.65 7.51 -0.30
N SER A 89 -12.34 8.25 -1.17
CA SER A 89 -13.79 8.44 -1.10
C SER A 89 -14.58 7.15 -1.30
N TRP A 90 -14.05 6.22 -2.10
CA TRP A 90 -14.69 4.95 -2.40
C TRP A 90 -14.95 4.11 -1.13
N PHE A 91 -14.08 4.20 -0.12
CA PHE A 91 -14.21 3.45 1.12
C PHE A 91 -15.41 3.91 2.00
N CYS A 92 -15.91 5.12 1.78
CA CYS A 92 -16.98 5.73 2.59
C CYS A 92 -18.19 6.18 1.77
N ASP A 93 -18.29 5.82 0.49
CA ASP A 93 -19.39 6.29 -0.38
C ASP A 93 -20.69 5.50 -0.19
N GLY A 94 -20.70 4.53 0.73
CA GLY A 94 -21.86 3.70 1.08
C GLY A 94 -22.20 2.64 0.04
N LYS A 95 -21.36 2.44 -0.98
CA LYS A 95 -21.52 1.38 -1.97
C LYS A 95 -20.70 0.15 -1.58
N THR A 96 -20.94 -0.94 -2.29
CA THR A 96 -20.11 -2.15 -2.12
C THR A 96 -18.71 -1.92 -2.70
N ASP A 97 -17.69 -2.23 -1.91
CA ASP A 97 -16.29 -2.15 -2.31
C ASP A 97 -15.83 -3.37 -3.13
N VAL A 98 -16.70 -4.37 -3.30
CA VAL A 98 -16.37 -5.58 -4.07
C VAL A 98 -16.05 -5.21 -5.53
N PRO A 99 -14.85 -5.55 -6.05
CA PRO A 99 -14.49 -5.28 -7.43
C PRO A 99 -15.45 -5.92 -8.43
N LYS A 100 -16.11 -5.11 -9.26
CA LYS A 100 -17.10 -5.57 -10.23
C LYS A 100 -16.48 -6.32 -11.41
N ASN A 101 -15.25 -5.98 -11.79
CA ASN A 101 -14.51 -6.65 -12.85
C ASN A 101 -13.38 -7.46 -12.24
N LYS A 102 -13.64 -8.74 -12.04
CA LYS A 102 -12.67 -9.65 -11.42
C LYS A 102 -11.36 -9.73 -12.21
N LYS A 103 -11.41 -9.80 -13.55
CA LYS A 103 -10.20 -9.89 -14.37
C LYS A 103 -9.29 -8.68 -14.17
N VAL A 104 -9.85 -7.48 -14.23
CA VAL A 104 -9.09 -6.24 -14.00
C VAL A 104 -8.55 -6.18 -12.57
N PHE A 105 -9.31 -6.68 -11.60
CA PHE A 105 -8.84 -6.73 -10.22
C PHE A 105 -7.68 -7.72 -10.04
N ASP A 106 -7.75 -8.89 -10.66
CA ASP A 106 -6.67 -9.88 -10.61
C ASP A 106 -5.36 -9.31 -11.21
N GLU A 107 -5.44 -8.63 -12.37
CA GLU A 107 -4.30 -7.94 -12.99
C GLU A 107 -3.71 -6.84 -12.08
N ILE A 108 -4.57 -6.07 -11.40
CA ILE A 108 -4.15 -5.05 -10.43
C ILE A 108 -3.58 -5.68 -9.16
N TYR A 109 -4.08 -6.83 -8.74
CA TYR A 109 -3.55 -7.56 -7.59
C TYR A 109 -2.11 -8.03 -7.85
N GLU A 110 -1.83 -8.60 -9.02
CA GLU A 110 -0.47 -8.97 -9.44
C GLU A 110 0.46 -7.75 -9.51
N LEU A 111 -0.05 -6.61 -10.00
CA LEU A 111 0.70 -5.35 -10.00
C LEU A 111 1.03 -4.89 -8.58
N ALA A 112 0.06 -4.89 -7.67
CA ALA A 112 0.25 -4.50 -6.27
C ALA A 112 1.26 -5.41 -5.56
N GLU A 113 1.19 -6.73 -5.80
CA GLU A 113 2.15 -7.69 -5.29
C GLU A 113 3.57 -7.40 -5.77
N SER A 114 3.75 -7.17 -7.08
CA SER A 114 5.03 -6.80 -7.69
C SER A 114 5.61 -5.51 -7.07
N ILE A 115 4.78 -4.49 -6.85
CA ILE A 115 5.20 -3.22 -6.24
C ILE A 115 5.68 -3.44 -4.81
N LEU A 116 4.90 -4.14 -3.98
CA LEU A 116 5.27 -4.39 -2.58
C LEU A 116 6.49 -5.29 -2.45
N LEU A 117 6.66 -6.26 -3.35
CA LEU A 117 7.85 -7.11 -3.39
C LEU A 117 9.11 -6.27 -3.63
N ARG A 118 9.07 -5.36 -4.60
CA ARG A 118 10.18 -4.43 -4.88
C ARG A 118 10.41 -3.45 -3.75
N TYR A 119 9.34 -2.91 -3.18
CA TYR A 119 9.41 -2.03 -2.02
C TYR A 119 10.10 -2.71 -0.84
N ASN A 120 9.71 -3.93 -0.48
CA ASN A 120 10.29 -4.70 0.62
C ASN A 120 11.76 -5.08 0.38
N ARG A 121 12.21 -5.13 -0.89
CA ARG A 121 13.63 -5.35 -1.26
C ARG A 121 14.46 -4.06 -1.28
N GLY A 122 13.83 -2.89 -1.19
CA GLY A 122 14.50 -1.61 -1.31
C GLY A 122 14.88 -1.22 -2.75
N ASP A 123 14.30 -1.89 -3.77
CA ASP A 123 14.55 -1.64 -5.19
C ASP A 123 13.35 -1.02 -5.92
N ALA A 124 12.35 -0.56 -5.18
CA ALA A 124 11.22 0.15 -5.75
C ALA A 124 11.63 1.56 -6.21
N TYR A 125 11.32 1.88 -7.47
CA TYR A 125 11.50 3.23 -8.00
C TYR A 125 10.19 4.02 -7.90
N ASP A 126 10.15 4.99 -7.00
CA ASP A 126 8.99 5.86 -6.83
C ASP A 126 8.94 6.95 -7.92
N ILE A 127 8.07 6.74 -8.92
CA ILE A 127 7.85 7.69 -10.01
C ILE A 127 7.21 9.00 -9.57
N THR A 128 6.65 9.04 -8.35
CA THR A 128 6.01 10.23 -7.75
C THR A 128 6.95 11.03 -6.86
N LYS A 129 8.18 10.54 -6.62
CA LYS A 129 9.23 11.22 -5.84
C LYS A 129 8.75 11.68 -4.46
N GLY A 130 8.09 10.79 -3.73
CA GLY A 130 7.59 11.05 -2.38
C GLY A 130 6.24 11.78 -2.32
N ALA A 131 5.47 11.82 -3.41
CA ALA A 131 4.14 12.44 -3.37
C ALA A 131 3.22 11.71 -2.39
N THR A 132 2.48 12.50 -1.61
CA THR A 132 1.47 12.02 -0.65
C THR A 132 0.07 12.48 -0.99
N HIS A 133 -0.08 13.35 -2.01
CA HIS A 133 -1.36 13.89 -2.44
C HIS A 133 -1.48 13.85 -3.96
N TYR A 134 -2.69 13.73 -4.45
CA TYR A 134 -3.02 13.92 -5.85
C TYR A 134 -4.48 14.38 -6.02
N HIS A 135 -4.76 14.92 -7.18
CA HIS A 135 -6.13 15.20 -7.64
C HIS A 135 -6.23 15.00 -9.15
N ALA A 136 -7.43 14.78 -9.63
CA ALA A 136 -7.68 14.68 -11.07
C ALA A 136 -7.40 16.00 -11.78
N VAL A 137 -6.91 15.94 -13.02
CA VAL A 137 -6.50 17.13 -13.81
C VAL A 137 -7.60 18.16 -14.03
N TYR A 138 -8.86 17.75 -13.92
CA TYR A 138 -10.05 18.61 -14.14
C TYR A 138 -10.57 19.28 -12.85
N VAL A 139 -9.92 19.07 -11.69
CA VAL A 139 -10.24 19.73 -10.43
C VAL A 139 -9.06 20.59 -9.95
N SER A 140 -9.31 21.58 -9.11
CA SER A 140 -8.30 22.45 -8.51
C SER A 140 -8.63 22.67 -7.03
N PRO A 141 -8.33 21.72 -6.15
CA PRO A 141 -8.63 21.84 -4.74
C PRO A 141 -7.77 22.93 -4.09
N ARG A 142 -8.29 23.57 -3.04
CA ARG A 142 -7.58 24.68 -2.37
C ARG A 142 -6.21 24.26 -1.83
N TRP A 143 -6.10 23.04 -1.28
CA TRP A 143 -4.86 22.53 -0.73
C TRP A 143 -3.72 22.43 -1.76
N SER A 144 -4.03 22.22 -3.05
CA SER A 144 -2.99 22.10 -4.09
C SER A 144 -2.23 23.41 -4.38
N ARG A 145 -2.69 24.51 -3.80
CA ARG A 145 -2.08 25.86 -3.90
C ARG A 145 -1.50 26.35 -2.58
N ALA A 146 -1.45 25.50 -1.57
CA ALA A 146 -0.82 25.82 -0.30
C ALA A 146 0.71 25.80 -0.45
N ASP A 147 1.42 26.66 0.29
CA ASP A 147 2.88 26.82 0.20
C ASP A 147 3.62 25.53 0.56
N GLU A 148 3.01 24.67 1.38
CA GLU A 148 3.57 23.38 1.79
C GLU A 148 3.41 22.29 0.70
N MET A 149 2.77 22.59 -0.44
CA MET A 149 2.47 21.61 -1.48
C MET A 149 3.30 21.82 -2.73
N THR A 150 4.33 21.02 -2.88
CA THR A 150 5.16 21.00 -4.09
C THR A 150 4.56 20.11 -5.15
N ARG A 151 4.21 20.70 -6.30
CA ARG A 151 3.76 19.95 -7.47
C ARG A 151 4.93 19.15 -8.06
N ILE A 152 4.79 17.83 -8.15
CA ILE A 152 5.85 16.92 -8.61
C ILE A 152 5.67 16.54 -10.08
N ALA A 153 4.50 16.00 -10.46
CA ALA A 153 4.28 15.46 -11.78
C ALA A 153 2.79 15.46 -12.17
N ARG A 154 2.55 15.36 -13.48
CA ARG A 154 1.28 14.89 -14.04
C ARG A 154 1.53 13.50 -14.62
N ILE A 155 0.77 12.51 -14.15
CA ILE A 155 0.83 11.11 -14.63
C ILE A 155 -0.61 10.67 -14.87
N GLY A 156 -0.92 10.27 -16.11
CA GLY A 156 -2.28 9.97 -16.51
C GLY A 156 -3.21 11.17 -16.32
N LEU A 157 -4.35 10.94 -15.70
CA LEU A 157 -5.35 11.95 -15.37
C LEU A 157 -5.18 12.57 -14.00
N HIS A 158 -4.03 12.39 -13.33
CA HIS A 158 -3.75 12.91 -12.00
C HIS A 158 -2.54 13.86 -11.97
N ILE A 159 -2.59 14.83 -11.06
CA ILE A 159 -1.49 15.71 -10.71
C ILE A 159 -1.06 15.37 -9.28
N PHE A 160 0.21 15.07 -9.09
CA PHE A 160 0.81 14.57 -7.86
C PHE A 160 1.56 15.67 -7.13
N TYR A 161 1.45 15.69 -5.80
CA TYR A 161 2.06 16.68 -4.92
C TYR A 161 2.73 16.01 -3.74
N ARG A 162 3.88 16.56 -3.34
CA ARG A 162 4.56 16.23 -2.10
C ARG A 162 4.25 17.31 -1.06
N TYR A 163 3.90 16.88 0.15
CA TYR A 163 3.81 17.77 1.30
C TYR A 163 5.21 18.04 1.82
N GLU A 164 5.58 19.31 1.94
CA GLU A 164 6.86 19.75 2.50
C GLU A 164 6.58 20.58 3.74
N LYS A 165 7.21 20.21 4.84
CA LYS A 165 7.11 21.04 6.05
C LYS A 165 7.86 22.35 5.79
N VAL A 166 7.15 23.46 5.75
CA VAL A 166 7.77 24.78 5.74
C VAL A 166 8.44 24.99 7.11
N VAL A 167 9.74 25.16 7.13
CA VAL A 167 10.54 25.40 8.34
C VAL A 167 10.52 26.88 8.68
#